data_0c867f30e43eed1b80704ad55577f63e
#
_entry.id   0c867f30e43eed1b80704ad55577f63e
#
_cell.length_a   1.000
_cell.length_b   1.000
_cell.length_c   1.000
_cell.angle_alpha   90.00
_cell.angle_beta   90.00
_cell.angle_gamma   90.00
#
_symmetry.space_group_name_H-M   'P 1'
#
loop_
_entity.id
_entity.type
_entity.pdbx_description
1 polymer ?
#
loop_
_entity_poly.entity_id
_entity_poly.type
_entity_poly.pdbx_seq_one_letter_code
_entity_poly.pdbx_strand_id
1 'polypeptide(L)'
;MNAPEKFGGFFHFFGKGDFKGLVLHLLEERPMHGYEIIKAIEERYHGFYKPSAGAIYPALRALLRKGYLSVSGEERRKTYRITREGKAYLRSRRKEIEQRFRAFESAVGPQRAALFREFRATGKLLRTNMSEVTPKQADELRGIVIEMRKKVLRILSK
;
A
#
# COMPACT_ATOMS: atom_id res chain seq x y z
N MET A 1 -12.83 22.93 -7.46
CA MET A 1 -11.40 23.31 -7.40
C MET A 1 -10.59 22.05 -7.20
N ASN A 2 -9.83 21.68 -8.25
CA ASN A 2 -9.31 20.32 -8.53
C ASN A 2 -8.16 19.89 -7.62
N ALA A 3 -8.44 19.00 -6.67
CA ALA A 3 -7.43 18.33 -5.85
C ALA A 3 -7.06 16.88 -6.26
N PRO A 4 -7.51 16.30 -7.40
CA PRO A 4 -7.11 14.93 -7.76
C PRO A 4 -5.88 14.83 -8.66
N GLU A 5 -5.44 15.90 -9.33
CA GLU A 5 -4.39 15.76 -10.34
C GLU A 5 -2.96 15.63 -9.77
N LYS A 6 -2.69 16.14 -8.58
CA LYS A 6 -1.35 16.00 -7.95
C LYS A 6 -1.06 14.59 -7.43
N PHE A 7 -2.06 13.78 -7.16
CA PHE A 7 -1.90 12.38 -6.75
C PHE A 7 -2.01 11.38 -7.91
N GLY A 8 -2.57 11.77 -9.07
CA GLY A 8 -2.55 10.97 -10.30
C GLY A 8 -1.14 10.72 -10.85
N GLY A 9 -0.17 11.57 -10.51
CA GLY A 9 1.25 11.39 -10.82
C GLY A 9 1.91 10.19 -10.12
N PHE A 10 1.25 9.59 -9.12
CA PHE A 10 1.76 8.42 -8.40
C PHE A 10 1.85 7.16 -9.29
N PHE A 11 0.93 7.00 -10.26
CA PHE A 11 1.03 5.95 -11.28
C PHE A 11 2.22 6.13 -12.23
N HIS A 12 2.75 7.35 -12.38
CA HIS A 12 3.97 7.62 -13.17
C HIS A 12 5.26 7.20 -12.45
N PHE A 13 5.25 7.08 -11.11
CA PHE A 13 6.39 6.54 -10.38
C PHE A 13 6.59 5.04 -10.61
N PHE A 14 5.53 4.31 -11.00
CA PHE A 14 5.59 2.89 -11.30
C PHE A 14 5.26 2.63 -12.76
N GLY A 15 6.27 2.50 -13.61
CA GLY A 15 6.09 1.88 -14.92
C GLY A 15 5.54 0.44 -14.78
N LYS A 16 4.89 -0.08 -15.83
CA LYS A 16 4.30 -1.45 -15.81
C LYS A 16 5.28 -2.55 -15.41
N GLY A 17 6.61 -2.33 -15.55
CA GLY A 17 7.67 -3.27 -15.15
C GLY A 17 7.96 -3.23 -13.64
N ASP A 18 7.84 -2.07 -13.03
CA ASP A 18 8.26 -1.81 -11.64
C ASP A 18 7.30 -2.41 -10.62
N PHE A 19 6.01 -2.41 -10.94
CA PHE A 19 4.98 -3.02 -10.11
C PHE A 19 5.20 -4.53 -9.92
N LYS A 20 5.66 -5.22 -10.97
CA LYS A 20 6.03 -6.64 -10.90
C LYS A 20 7.25 -6.87 -10.01
N GLY A 21 8.26 -6.00 -10.11
CA GLY A 21 9.43 -6.02 -9.25
C GLY A 21 9.08 -5.81 -7.79
N LEU A 22 8.17 -4.88 -7.50
CA LEU A 22 7.66 -4.65 -6.14
C LEU A 22 6.95 -5.88 -5.57
N VAL A 23 6.07 -6.52 -6.35
CA VAL A 23 5.39 -7.75 -5.92
C VAL A 23 6.39 -8.87 -5.62
N LEU A 24 7.41 -9.06 -6.47
CA LEU A 24 8.47 -10.04 -6.24
C LEU A 24 9.29 -9.71 -5.01
N HIS A 25 9.61 -8.44 -4.77
CA HIS A 25 10.34 -8.00 -3.59
C HIS A 25 9.60 -8.32 -2.28
N LEU A 26 8.29 -8.08 -2.22
CA LEU A 26 7.48 -8.45 -1.06
C LEU A 26 7.41 -9.97 -0.85
N LEU A 27 7.27 -10.74 -1.93
CA LEU A 27 7.23 -12.19 -1.88
C LEU A 27 8.59 -12.86 -1.61
N GLU A 28 9.69 -12.10 -1.70
CA GLU A 28 11.02 -12.56 -1.25
C GLU A 28 11.06 -12.70 0.28
N GLU A 29 10.34 -11.85 1.02
CA GLU A 29 10.28 -11.89 2.48
C GLU A 29 9.48 -13.11 2.99
N ARG A 30 8.29 -13.32 2.44
CA ARG A 30 7.42 -14.46 2.76
C ARG A 30 6.36 -14.72 1.68
N PRO A 31 5.82 -15.95 1.60
CA PRO A 31 4.63 -16.21 0.79
C PRO A 31 3.42 -15.40 1.29
N MET A 32 2.56 -14.93 0.37
CA MET A 32 1.40 -14.10 0.69
C MET A 32 0.19 -14.46 -0.17
N HIS A 33 -1.00 -14.21 0.35
CA HIS A 33 -2.23 -14.16 -0.44
C HIS A 33 -2.32 -12.85 -1.22
N GLY A 34 -3.11 -12.82 -2.31
CA GLY A 34 -3.26 -11.60 -3.12
C GLY A 34 -3.69 -10.36 -2.32
N TYR A 35 -4.58 -10.55 -1.35
CA TYR A 35 -5.00 -9.46 -0.46
C TYR A 35 -3.89 -8.97 0.50
N GLU A 36 -3.05 -9.89 1.00
CA GLU A 36 -1.89 -9.52 1.83
C GLU A 36 -0.87 -8.72 1.04
N ILE A 37 -0.66 -9.05 -0.25
CA ILE A 37 0.21 -8.28 -1.14
C ILE A 37 -0.32 -6.84 -1.30
N ILE A 38 -1.63 -6.65 -1.49
CA ILE A 38 -2.25 -5.32 -1.55
C ILE A 38 -1.98 -4.54 -0.27
N LYS A 39 -2.18 -5.17 0.91
CA LYS A 39 -1.91 -4.55 2.20
C LYS A 39 -0.43 -4.22 2.40
N ALA A 40 0.46 -5.13 2.08
CA ALA A 40 1.91 -4.93 2.20
C ALA A 40 2.38 -3.75 1.34
N ILE A 41 1.83 -3.60 0.12
CA ILE A 41 2.11 -2.44 -0.74
C ILE A 41 1.56 -1.16 -0.09
N GLU A 42 0.32 -1.16 0.37
CA GLU A 42 -0.28 0.00 1.05
C GLU A 42 0.55 0.42 2.27
N GLU A 43 1.04 -0.53 3.05
CA GLU A 43 1.91 -0.29 4.22
C GLU A 43 3.28 0.25 3.81
N ARG A 44 3.91 -0.33 2.80
CA ARG A 44 5.22 0.10 2.29
C ARG A 44 5.22 1.54 1.79
N TYR A 45 4.10 1.97 1.21
CA TYR A 45 3.90 3.33 0.70
C TYR A 45 3.15 4.24 1.67
N HIS A 46 3.16 3.92 2.96
CA HIS A 46 2.55 4.72 4.04
C HIS A 46 1.09 5.10 3.77
N GLY A 47 0.34 4.27 3.00
CA GLY A 47 -1.03 4.55 2.61
C GLY A 47 -1.22 5.52 1.45
N PHE A 48 -0.15 6.10 0.92
CA PHE A 48 -0.22 6.97 -0.28
C PHE A 48 -0.62 6.19 -1.54
N TYR A 49 -0.35 4.89 -1.55
CA TYR A 49 -0.68 4.02 -2.67
C TYR A 49 -1.26 2.70 -2.19
N LYS A 50 -2.41 2.35 -2.74
CA LYS A 50 -3.08 1.07 -2.55
C LYS A 50 -3.48 0.53 -3.93
N PRO A 51 -2.86 -0.56 -4.40
CA PRO A 51 -3.26 -1.15 -5.66
C PRO A 51 -4.66 -1.75 -5.56
N SER A 52 -5.42 -1.64 -6.64
CA SER A 52 -6.70 -2.32 -6.75
C SER A 52 -6.49 -3.82 -7.04
N ALA A 53 -7.51 -4.64 -6.76
CA ALA A 53 -7.53 -6.04 -7.17
C ALA A 53 -7.34 -6.18 -8.70
N GLY A 54 -7.94 -5.26 -9.48
CA GLY A 54 -7.77 -5.18 -10.94
C GLY A 54 -6.34 -4.91 -11.39
N ALA A 55 -5.49 -4.32 -10.57
CA ALA A 55 -4.06 -4.14 -10.86
C ALA A 55 -3.21 -5.34 -10.40
N ILE A 56 -3.47 -5.86 -9.20
CA ILE A 56 -2.67 -6.96 -8.60
C ILE A 56 -2.85 -8.27 -9.34
N TYR A 57 -4.07 -8.75 -9.57
CA TYR A 57 -4.26 -10.09 -10.13
C TYR A 57 -3.74 -10.26 -11.57
N PRO A 58 -3.85 -9.28 -12.48
CA PRO A 58 -3.17 -9.36 -13.77
C PRO A 58 -1.64 -9.42 -13.65
N ALA A 59 -1.04 -8.70 -12.70
CA ALA A 59 0.39 -8.75 -12.45
C ALA A 59 0.83 -10.13 -11.94
N LEU A 60 0.10 -10.70 -10.96
CA LEU A 60 0.34 -12.05 -10.44
C LEU A 60 0.23 -13.11 -11.55
N ARG A 61 -0.80 -13.04 -12.39
CA ARG A 61 -0.94 -13.94 -13.55
C ARG A 61 0.23 -13.81 -14.53
N ALA A 62 0.69 -12.58 -14.78
CA ALA A 62 1.83 -12.38 -15.67
C ALA A 62 3.15 -12.93 -15.09
N LEU A 63 3.36 -12.82 -13.77
CA LEU A 63 4.51 -13.37 -13.06
C LEU A 63 4.47 -14.90 -13.01
N LEU A 64 3.29 -15.50 -12.81
CA LEU A 64 3.09 -16.94 -12.90
C LEU A 64 3.42 -17.47 -14.31
N ARG A 65 2.91 -16.82 -15.37
CA ARG A 65 3.22 -17.22 -16.76
C ARG A 65 4.72 -17.15 -17.09
N LYS A 66 5.46 -16.25 -16.43
CA LYS A 66 6.93 -16.15 -16.58
C LYS A 66 7.71 -17.12 -15.70
N GLY A 67 7.04 -17.93 -14.89
CA GLY A 67 7.68 -18.83 -13.95
C GLY A 67 8.35 -18.14 -12.77
N TYR A 68 8.10 -16.83 -12.54
CA TYR A 68 8.70 -16.08 -11.44
C TYR A 68 7.97 -16.27 -10.11
N LEU A 69 6.73 -16.75 -10.16
CA LEU A 69 5.94 -17.15 -9.00
C LEU A 69 5.46 -18.59 -9.18
N SER A 70 5.26 -19.26 -8.06
CA SER A 70 4.41 -20.42 -7.91
C SER A 70 3.18 -20.07 -7.08
N VAL A 71 2.11 -20.84 -7.22
CA VAL A 71 0.88 -20.68 -6.46
C VAL A 71 0.47 -22.03 -5.88
N SER A 72 -0.01 -22.02 -4.65
CA SER A 72 -0.57 -23.17 -3.95
C SER A 72 -1.88 -22.80 -3.28
N GLY A 73 -2.71 -23.80 -2.92
CA GLY A 73 -4.01 -23.61 -2.29
C GLY A 73 -5.18 -23.57 -3.27
N GLU A 74 -6.39 -23.57 -2.73
CA GLU A 74 -7.66 -23.58 -3.47
C GLU A 74 -8.02 -22.17 -3.98
N GLU A 75 -9.00 -22.07 -4.91
CA GLU A 75 -9.34 -20.83 -5.63
C GLU A 75 -9.52 -19.59 -4.75
N ARG A 76 -10.08 -19.74 -3.55
CA ARG A 76 -10.33 -18.63 -2.63
C ARG A 76 -9.17 -18.31 -1.69
N ARG A 77 -8.13 -19.18 -1.60
CA ARG A 77 -6.99 -19.07 -0.68
C ARG A 77 -5.65 -19.33 -1.37
N LYS A 78 -5.49 -18.79 -2.57
CA LYS A 78 -4.23 -18.89 -3.34
C LYS A 78 -3.11 -18.16 -2.63
N THR A 79 -2.07 -18.91 -2.26
CA THR A 79 -0.81 -18.39 -1.70
C THR A 79 0.24 -18.32 -2.79
N TYR A 80 0.80 -17.15 -3.01
CA TYR A 80 1.85 -16.89 -4.00
C TYR A 80 3.22 -16.95 -3.33
N ARG A 81 4.17 -17.57 -4.02
CA ARG A 81 5.56 -17.71 -3.57
C ARG A 81 6.51 -17.37 -4.72
N ILE A 82 7.60 -16.65 -4.41
CA ILE A 82 8.65 -16.37 -5.40
C ILE A 82 9.44 -17.64 -5.70
N THR A 83 9.74 -17.90 -6.98
CA THR A 83 10.57 -19.03 -7.43
C THR A 83 12.05 -18.65 -7.45
N ARG A 84 12.94 -19.63 -7.73
CA ARG A 84 14.36 -19.38 -7.95
C ARG A 84 14.60 -18.42 -9.12
N GLU A 85 13.85 -18.58 -10.20
CA GLU A 85 13.87 -17.73 -11.40
C GLU A 85 13.38 -16.32 -11.07
N GLY A 86 12.32 -16.21 -10.27
CA GLY A 86 11.81 -14.93 -9.77
C GLY A 86 12.84 -14.18 -8.91
N LYS A 87 13.56 -14.89 -8.03
CA LYS A 87 14.66 -14.31 -7.23
C LYS A 87 15.83 -13.86 -8.11
N ALA A 88 16.17 -14.62 -9.15
CA ALA A 88 17.22 -14.23 -10.09
C ALA A 88 16.84 -12.95 -10.86
N TYR A 89 15.60 -12.87 -11.34
CA TYR A 89 15.06 -11.67 -11.98
C TYR A 89 15.04 -10.47 -11.01
N LEU A 90 14.60 -10.67 -9.78
CA LEU A 90 14.58 -9.61 -8.76
C LEU A 90 15.99 -9.07 -8.49
N ARG A 91 17.00 -9.95 -8.37
CA ARG A 91 18.39 -9.52 -8.17
C ARG A 91 18.89 -8.62 -9.30
N SER A 92 18.55 -8.92 -10.56
CA SER A 92 18.94 -8.09 -11.71
C SER A 92 18.29 -6.70 -11.71
N ARG A 93 17.16 -6.55 -11.03
CA ARG A 93 16.39 -5.29 -10.96
C ARG A 93 16.48 -4.57 -9.60
N ARG A 94 17.18 -5.16 -8.64
CA ARG A 94 17.21 -4.68 -7.24
C ARG A 94 17.58 -3.21 -7.13
N LYS A 95 18.65 -2.78 -7.81
CA LYS A 95 19.10 -1.38 -7.80
C LYS A 95 18.02 -0.41 -8.27
N GLU A 96 17.33 -0.75 -9.34
CA GLU A 96 16.26 0.07 -9.93
C GLU A 96 15.07 0.17 -8.96
N ILE A 97 14.64 -0.94 -8.39
CA ILE A 97 13.55 -0.98 -7.42
C ILE A 97 13.89 -0.16 -6.16
N GLU A 98 15.10 -0.32 -5.60
CA GLU A 98 15.56 0.43 -4.44
C GLU A 98 15.70 1.94 -4.72
N GLN A 99 16.18 2.33 -5.90
CA GLN A 99 16.26 3.74 -6.28
C GLN A 99 14.87 4.39 -6.34
N ARG A 100 13.87 3.67 -6.83
CA ARG A 100 12.49 4.17 -6.86
C ARG A 100 11.87 4.28 -5.48
N PHE A 101 12.14 3.34 -4.58
CA PHE A 101 11.73 3.48 -3.18
C PHE A 101 12.34 4.72 -2.54
N ARG A 102 13.64 4.93 -2.71
CA ARG A 102 14.33 6.12 -2.18
C ARG A 102 13.78 7.41 -2.78
N ALA A 103 13.51 7.42 -4.07
CA ALA A 103 12.90 8.59 -4.74
C ALA A 103 11.50 8.90 -4.18
N PHE A 104 10.69 7.86 -3.92
CA PHE A 104 9.39 8.01 -3.29
C PHE A 104 9.52 8.56 -1.85
N GLU A 105 10.35 7.94 -1.00
CA GLU A 105 10.58 8.39 0.38
C GLU A 105 11.07 9.84 0.42
N SER A 106 11.97 10.21 -0.48
CA SER A 106 12.45 11.58 -0.62
C SER A 106 11.36 12.57 -1.04
N ALA A 107 10.50 12.17 -1.99
CA ALA A 107 9.41 13.01 -2.47
C ALA A 107 8.30 13.23 -1.42
N VAL A 108 8.01 12.19 -0.63
CA VAL A 108 7.03 12.29 0.47
C VAL A 108 7.59 13.10 1.63
N GLY A 109 8.84 12.88 1.99
CA GLY A 109 9.50 13.47 3.13
C GLY A 109 9.06 12.86 4.47
N PRO A 110 9.91 12.94 5.51
CA PRO A 110 9.69 12.26 6.79
C PRO A 110 8.46 12.79 7.53
N GLN A 111 8.18 14.09 7.44
CA GLN A 111 7.06 14.74 8.15
C GLN A 111 5.71 14.26 7.60
N ARG A 112 5.57 14.20 6.26
CA ARG A 112 4.34 13.71 5.62
C ARG A 112 4.17 12.21 5.87
N ALA A 113 5.24 11.41 5.79
CA ALA A 113 5.20 10.00 6.10
C ALA A 113 4.76 9.75 7.56
N ALA A 114 5.28 10.53 8.52
CA ALA A 114 4.87 10.47 9.92
C ALA A 114 3.39 10.80 10.09
N LEU A 115 2.90 11.89 9.48
CA LEU A 115 1.49 12.28 9.52
C LEU A 115 0.58 11.15 9.00
N PHE A 116 0.93 10.52 7.89
CA PHE A 116 0.13 9.41 7.34
C PHE A 116 0.16 8.16 8.20
N ARG A 117 1.29 7.86 8.87
CA ARG A 117 1.35 6.75 9.85
C ARG A 117 0.38 6.96 10.99
N GLU A 118 0.35 8.16 11.60
CA GLU A 118 -0.57 8.50 12.69
C GLU A 118 -2.03 8.43 12.24
N PHE A 119 -2.35 9.00 11.10
CA PHE A 119 -3.71 8.95 10.55
C PHE A 119 -4.18 7.50 10.33
N ARG A 120 -3.31 6.64 9.79
CA ARG A 120 -3.61 5.23 9.58
C ARG A 120 -3.74 4.45 10.89
N ALA A 121 -2.87 4.70 11.86
CA ALA A 121 -2.93 4.06 13.18
C ALA A 121 -4.25 4.38 13.87
N THR A 122 -4.66 5.65 13.86
CA THR A 122 -5.94 6.11 14.40
C THR A 122 -7.12 5.48 13.68
N GLY A 123 -7.11 5.48 12.35
CA GLY A 123 -8.18 4.86 11.56
C GLY A 123 -8.28 3.33 11.76
N LYS A 124 -7.14 2.65 11.94
CA LYS A 124 -7.12 1.22 12.29
C LYS A 124 -7.73 0.98 13.67
N LEU A 125 -7.32 1.77 14.67
CA LEU A 125 -7.84 1.68 16.03
C LEU A 125 -9.37 1.81 16.05
N LEU A 126 -9.90 2.85 15.41
CA LEU A 126 -11.35 3.07 15.31
C LEU A 126 -12.04 1.88 14.64
N ARG A 127 -11.56 1.43 13.50
CA ARG A 127 -12.19 0.34 12.74
C ARG A 127 -12.16 -0.99 13.48
N THR A 128 -11.07 -1.30 14.19
CA THR A 128 -10.94 -2.57 14.93
C THR A 128 -11.89 -2.64 16.11
N ASN A 129 -12.16 -1.51 16.76
CA ASN A 129 -12.99 -1.47 17.97
C ASN A 129 -14.43 -0.99 17.70
N MET A 130 -14.80 -0.71 16.45
CA MET A 130 -16.09 -0.07 16.12
C MET A 130 -17.31 -0.89 16.59
N SER A 131 -17.23 -2.22 16.61
CA SER A 131 -18.30 -3.11 17.09
C SER A 131 -18.53 -3.01 18.60
N GLU A 132 -17.54 -2.56 19.36
CA GLU A 132 -17.59 -2.47 20.83
C GLU A 132 -17.85 -1.02 21.32
N VAL A 133 -17.86 -0.06 20.40
CA VAL A 133 -18.09 1.37 20.71
C VAL A 133 -19.53 1.59 21.12
N THR A 134 -19.73 2.03 22.37
CA THR A 134 -21.06 2.43 22.87
C THR A 134 -21.56 3.71 22.20
N PRO A 135 -22.89 3.98 22.21
CA PRO A 135 -23.44 5.24 21.67
C PRO A 135 -22.79 6.50 22.25
N LYS A 136 -22.54 6.52 23.56
CA LYS A 136 -21.86 7.63 24.24
C LYS A 136 -20.43 7.84 23.73
N GLN A 137 -19.66 6.76 23.63
CA GLN A 137 -18.30 6.81 23.07
C GLN A 137 -18.30 7.23 21.59
N ALA A 138 -19.30 6.80 20.82
CA ALA A 138 -19.44 7.20 19.42
C ALA A 138 -19.65 8.73 19.29
N ASP A 139 -20.46 9.33 20.15
CA ASP A 139 -20.67 10.79 20.17
C ASP A 139 -19.41 11.54 20.59
N GLU A 140 -18.69 11.06 21.59
CA GLU A 140 -17.41 11.64 22.02
C GLU A 140 -16.36 11.56 20.88
N LEU A 141 -16.20 10.41 20.25
CA LEU A 141 -15.29 10.22 19.11
C LEU A 141 -15.66 11.09 17.91
N ARG A 142 -16.97 11.22 17.63
CA ARG A 142 -17.48 12.11 16.58
C ARG A 142 -17.09 13.56 16.86
N GLY A 143 -17.21 14.01 18.11
CA GLY A 143 -16.78 15.36 18.52
C GLY A 143 -15.30 15.59 18.24
N ILE A 144 -14.43 14.66 18.62
CA ILE A 144 -12.98 14.71 18.37
C ILE A 144 -12.69 14.81 16.84
N VAL A 145 -13.34 13.99 16.03
CA VAL A 145 -13.14 13.99 14.57
C VAL A 145 -13.61 15.32 13.94
N ILE A 146 -14.72 15.90 14.43
CA ILE A 146 -15.20 17.19 13.96
C ILE A 146 -14.19 18.31 14.28
N GLU A 147 -13.68 18.35 15.50
CA GLU A 147 -12.68 19.34 15.92
C GLU A 147 -11.35 19.17 15.16
N MET A 148 -10.90 17.94 15.00
CA MET A 148 -9.73 17.63 14.15
C MET A 148 -9.92 18.16 12.73
N ARG A 149 -11.08 17.91 12.10
CA ARG A 149 -11.37 18.39 10.75
C ARG A 149 -11.33 19.93 10.65
N LYS A 150 -11.90 20.64 11.63
CA LYS A 150 -11.85 22.10 11.68
C LYS A 150 -10.41 22.62 11.78
N LYS A 151 -9.58 22.00 12.62
CA LYS A 151 -8.15 22.35 12.76
C LYS A 151 -7.38 22.09 11.47
N VAL A 152 -7.61 20.95 10.82
CA VAL A 152 -6.98 20.60 9.53
C VAL A 152 -7.34 21.64 8.47
N LEU A 153 -8.64 21.99 8.34
CA LEU A 153 -9.06 23.01 7.37
C LEU A 153 -8.36 24.36 7.63
N ARG A 154 -8.24 24.79 8.88
CA ARG A 154 -7.54 26.03 9.25
C ARG A 154 -6.06 26.00 8.87
N ILE A 155 -5.37 24.85 8.99
CA ILE A 155 -3.96 24.71 8.63
C ILE A 155 -3.79 24.74 7.10
N LEU A 156 -4.70 24.09 6.37
CA LEU A 156 -4.63 23.98 4.92
C LEU A 156 -5.13 25.21 4.16
N SER A 157 -5.91 26.08 4.81
CA SER A 157 -6.43 27.32 4.21
C SER A 157 -5.46 28.50 4.30
N LYS A 158 -4.25 28.30 4.79
CA LYS A 158 -3.15 29.28 4.77
C LYS A 158 -2.28 29.06 3.53
#